data_28da975d02317d60f0db3a722b24e79c
#
_entry.id   28da975d02317d60f0db3a722b24e79c
#
_cell.length_a   1.000
_cell.length_b   1.000
_cell.length_c   1.000
_cell.angle_alpha   90.00
_cell.angle_beta   90.00
_cell.angle_gamma   90.00
#
_symmetry.space_group_name_H-M   'P 1'
#
loop_
_entity.id
_entity.type
_entity.pdbx_description
1 polymer ?
#
loop_
_entity_poly.entity_id
_entity_poly.type
_entity_poly.pdbx_seq_one_letter_code
_entity_poly.pdbx_strand_id
1 'polypeptide(L)'
;MKQHQKKSILVTLFILNASFSINVDASDLSKDIDSLFGDRAEKPGCAVGLIEDGSYIHSKGYGLANLEHEVEIDLDTIFRIGSVSKQFTTMAIAILEEKNLLSFEDEIKEHIPGLIDYGETVTINHLIHHYSGLGDYEYMDYPGRFKNAVGEEFRWGNEDYLSNEEFHALIKTLPLIRKPEKKFHYSNNGYVLLALIAENSSGMSLREFAEREIFLPLGMNDSFFNDDVNIPFKNRADAYSPTDKTSDDYKINVTNLSWVGDGGVYTSLNDFIKWDQNFYNNKLGKGDESLIKTMEMTFEETNANKRTQKMDKEKENESTYAFAQNLAYYKGYKRWSHSGSWVGWLAHYARFPELKFSTVVFCNTDEIDATVVADKVVDLYFEDRKEELF
;
A
#
# COMPACT_ATOMS: atom_id res chain seq x y z
N MET A 1 -50.18 71.35 9.14
CA MET A 1 -49.34 70.18 9.43
C MET A 1 -49.47 69.22 8.25
N LYS A 2 -48.48 69.18 7.35
CA LYS A 2 -48.48 68.30 6.18
C LYS A 2 -47.47 67.17 6.43
N GLN A 3 -47.91 65.91 6.55
CA GLN A 3 -47.07 64.71 6.65
C GLN A 3 -46.56 64.37 5.26
N HIS A 4 -45.24 64.32 5.09
CA HIS A 4 -44.57 63.75 3.93
C HIS A 4 -44.38 62.27 4.15
N GLN A 5 -45.05 61.45 3.39
CA GLN A 5 -44.73 59.99 3.25
C GLN A 5 -43.52 59.82 2.33
N LYS A 6 -42.46 59.27 2.86
CA LYS A 6 -41.32 58.77 2.08
C LYS A 6 -41.67 57.35 1.54
N LYS A 7 -41.77 57.20 0.24
CA LYS A 7 -41.81 55.89 -0.43
C LYS A 7 -40.40 55.37 -0.56
N SER A 8 -40.10 54.26 0.14
CA SER A 8 -38.89 53.47 -0.11
C SER A 8 -39.09 52.57 -1.31
N ILE A 9 -38.26 52.72 -2.31
CA ILE A 9 -38.19 51.81 -3.48
C ILE A 9 -37.18 50.73 -3.12
N LEU A 10 -37.65 49.48 -2.94
CA LEU A 10 -36.84 48.29 -2.76
C LEU A 10 -36.37 47.80 -4.15
N VAL A 11 -35.09 47.98 -4.48
CA VAL A 11 -34.51 47.42 -5.69
C VAL A 11 -34.03 46.02 -5.36
N THR A 12 -34.75 45.02 -5.82
CA THR A 12 -34.34 43.60 -5.70
C THR A 12 -33.34 43.30 -6.81
N LEU A 13 -32.08 43.14 -6.41
CA LEU A 13 -31.00 42.71 -7.32
C LEU A 13 -31.11 41.19 -7.53
N PHE A 14 -31.56 40.75 -8.69
CA PHE A 14 -31.45 39.36 -9.11
C PHE A 14 -30.02 39.10 -9.55
N ILE A 15 -29.24 38.38 -8.71
CA ILE A 15 -27.96 37.83 -9.10
C ILE A 15 -28.25 36.52 -9.87
N LEU A 16 -28.13 36.58 -11.20
CA LEU A 16 -28.07 35.37 -12.03
C LEU A 16 -26.73 34.67 -11.77
N ASN A 17 -26.73 33.60 -10.98
CA ASN A 17 -25.62 32.67 -10.95
C ASN A 17 -25.64 31.85 -12.25
N ALA A 18 -24.91 32.32 -13.24
CA ALA A 18 -24.56 31.49 -14.39
C ALA A 18 -23.47 30.52 -13.93
N SER A 19 -23.85 29.28 -13.64
CA SER A 19 -22.89 28.18 -13.48
C SER A 19 -22.27 27.93 -14.85
N PHE A 20 -21.11 28.51 -15.09
CA PHE A 20 -20.23 28.09 -16.19
C PHE A 20 -19.69 26.70 -15.81
N SER A 21 -20.27 25.67 -16.42
CA SER A 21 -19.62 24.37 -16.52
C SER A 21 -18.41 24.57 -17.44
N ILE A 22 -17.23 24.75 -16.88
CA ILE A 22 -15.99 24.65 -17.64
C ILE A 22 -15.88 23.17 -17.99
N ASN A 23 -16.20 22.81 -19.24
CA ASN A 23 -15.72 21.57 -19.83
C ASN A 23 -14.20 21.74 -19.95
N VAL A 24 -13.45 21.26 -18.95
CA VAL A 24 -12.02 21.07 -19.09
C VAL A 24 -11.89 19.90 -20.06
N ASP A 25 -11.51 20.18 -21.29
CA ASP A 25 -11.02 19.13 -22.21
C ASP A 25 -9.93 18.36 -21.46
N ALA A 26 -10.06 17.03 -21.42
CA ALA A 26 -9.03 16.19 -20.78
C ALA A 26 -7.68 16.58 -21.37
N SER A 27 -6.68 16.80 -20.50
CA SER A 27 -5.32 17.11 -20.93
C SER A 27 -4.79 16.01 -21.86
N ASP A 28 -3.83 16.31 -22.72
CA ASP A 28 -3.26 15.29 -23.61
C ASP A 28 -2.68 14.14 -22.80
N LEU A 29 -2.09 14.41 -21.64
CA LEU A 29 -1.63 13.40 -20.68
C LEU A 29 -2.75 12.43 -20.26
N SER A 30 -3.95 12.93 -19.92
CA SER A 30 -5.08 12.08 -19.55
C SER A 30 -5.55 11.17 -20.70
N LYS A 31 -5.52 11.64 -21.93
CA LYS A 31 -5.88 10.83 -23.13
C LYS A 31 -4.84 9.75 -23.38
N ASP A 32 -3.55 10.07 -23.21
CA ASP A 32 -2.47 9.13 -23.37
C ASP A 32 -2.54 8.02 -22.31
N ILE A 33 -2.85 8.38 -21.06
CA ILE A 33 -3.08 7.40 -19.98
C ILE A 33 -4.29 6.53 -20.31
N ASP A 34 -5.43 7.12 -20.74
CA ASP A 34 -6.62 6.36 -21.14
C ASP A 34 -6.30 5.30 -22.20
N SER A 35 -5.40 5.64 -23.13
CA SER A 35 -5.00 4.73 -24.21
C SER A 35 -4.26 3.46 -23.74
N LEU A 36 -3.64 3.50 -22.54
CA LEU A 36 -2.93 2.34 -21.98
C LEU A 36 -3.88 1.20 -21.60
N PHE A 37 -5.15 1.49 -21.33
CA PHE A 37 -6.12 0.52 -20.84
C PHE A 37 -6.98 -0.09 -21.94
N GLY A 38 -7.09 0.54 -23.11
CA GLY A 38 -7.92 0.06 -24.21
C GLY A 38 -9.40 -0.04 -23.84
N ASP A 39 -10.11 -0.98 -24.47
CA ASP A 39 -11.52 -1.25 -24.15
C ASP A 39 -11.62 -2.25 -22.99
N ARG A 40 -12.14 -1.78 -21.87
CA ARG A 40 -12.33 -2.54 -20.63
C ARG A 40 -13.79 -2.51 -20.13
N ALA A 41 -14.72 -2.07 -20.96
CA ALA A 41 -16.12 -1.88 -20.54
C ALA A 41 -16.76 -3.14 -19.91
N GLU A 42 -16.35 -4.33 -20.34
CA GLU A 42 -16.90 -5.61 -19.85
C GLU A 42 -15.81 -6.49 -19.16
N LYS A 43 -14.67 -5.93 -18.78
CA LYS A 43 -13.53 -6.64 -18.22
C LYS A 43 -13.14 -6.09 -16.84
N PRO A 44 -12.48 -6.90 -15.98
CA PRO A 44 -11.87 -6.34 -14.78
C PRO A 44 -10.73 -5.40 -15.16
N GLY A 45 -10.31 -4.52 -14.25
CA GLY A 45 -9.34 -3.51 -14.64
C GLY A 45 -8.63 -2.86 -13.47
N CYS A 46 -8.46 -1.54 -13.54
CA CYS A 46 -7.66 -0.82 -12.56
C CYS A 46 -8.25 0.56 -12.21
N ALA A 47 -7.99 1.01 -10.99
CA ALA A 47 -8.08 2.41 -10.59
C ALA A 47 -6.68 3.03 -10.67
N VAL A 48 -6.56 4.19 -11.31
CA VAL A 48 -5.29 4.88 -11.54
C VAL A 48 -5.37 6.31 -11.04
N GLY A 49 -4.40 6.72 -10.24
CA GLY A 49 -4.25 8.07 -9.74
C GLY A 49 -2.85 8.62 -9.99
N LEU A 50 -2.79 9.86 -10.50
CA LEU A 50 -1.59 10.69 -10.55
C LEU A 50 -1.79 11.85 -9.62
N ILE A 51 -0.89 12.03 -8.70
CA ILE A 51 -0.92 13.06 -7.68
C ILE A 51 0.23 14.04 -7.93
N GLU A 52 -0.07 15.32 -8.00
CA GLU A 52 0.92 16.40 -8.05
C GLU A 52 0.53 17.45 -7.02
N ASP A 53 1.49 17.90 -6.22
CA ASP A 53 1.26 18.86 -5.13
C ASP A 53 0.07 18.49 -4.21
N GLY A 54 -0.11 17.18 -3.94
CA GLY A 54 -1.14 16.66 -3.05
C GLY A 54 -2.57 16.63 -3.65
N SER A 55 -2.72 16.81 -4.96
CA SER A 55 -4.00 16.76 -5.66
C SER A 55 -3.93 15.83 -6.85
N TYR A 56 -5.05 15.18 -7.18
CA TYR A 56 -5.12 14.40 -8.42
C TYR A 56 -5.08 15.31 -9.65
N ILE A 57 -4.08 15.11 -10.52
CA ILE A 57 -4.05 15.65 -11.88
C ILE A 57 -4.69 14.67 -12.88
N HIS A 58 -4.75 13.38 -12.53
CA HIS A 58 -5.52 12.35 -13.20
C HIS A 58 -6.00 11.34 -12.17
N SER A 59 -7.27 10.96 -12.23
CA SER A 59 -7.82 9.87 -11.40
C SER A 59 -9.02 9.24 -12.11
N LYS A 60 -8.93 7.91 -12.38
CA LYS A 60 -9.96 7.22 -13.14
C LYS A 60 -9.97 5.72 -12.88
N GLY A 61 -11.18 5.14 -12.90
CA GLY A 61 -11.40 3.71 -12.97
C GLY A 61 -11.50 3.24 -14.41
N TYR A 62 -10.95 2.08 -14.71
CA TYR A 62 -10.99 1.40 -15.99
C TYR A 62 -11.48 -0.02 -15.78
N GLY A 63 -12.61 -0.37 -16.37
CA GLY A 63 -13.20 -1.70 -16.25
C GLY A 63 -14.15 -1.88 -15.06
N LEU A 64 -14.45 -3.12 -14.75
CA LEU A 64 -15.46 -3.51 -13.78
C LEU A 64 -14.84 -4.00 -12.45
N ALA A 65 -15.36 -3.49 -11.36
CA ALA A 65 -15.07 -3.95 -10.01
C ALA A 65 -15.72 -5.31 -9.70
N ASN A 66 -16.88 -5.56 -10.31
CA ASN A 66 -17.60 -6.82 -10.22
C ASN A 66 -18.22 -7.15 -11.59
N LEU A 67 -17.85 -8.30 -12.14
CA LEU A 67 -18.31 -8.73 -13.47
C LEU A 67 -19.75 -9.21 -13.45
N GLU A 68 -20.18 -9.88 -12.36
CA GLU A 68 -21.52 -10.48 -12.29
C GLU A 68 -22.61 -9.41 -12.17
N HIS A 69 -22.28 -8.26 -11.58
CA HIS A 69 -23.21 -7.15 -11.33
C HIS A 69 -22.90 -5.92 -12.19
N GLU A 70 -21.94 -6.01 -13.09
CA GLU A 70 -21.53 -4.92 -14.00
C GLU A 70 -21.22 -3.61 -13.26
N VAL A 71 -20.56 -3.73 -12.08
CA VAL A 71 -20.20 -2.56 -11.26
C VAL A 71 -18.90 -1.97 -11.79
N GLU A 72 -18.93 -0.74 -12.26
CA GLU A 72 -17.75 -0.02 -12.73
C GLU A 72 -16.75 0.27 -11.59
N ILE A 73 -15.47 0.30 -11.94
CA ILE A 73 -14.42 0.80 -11.05
C ILE A 73 -14.50 2.32 -10.99
N ASP A 74 -14.57 2.86 -9.78
CA ASP A 74 -14.50 4.29 -9.50
C ASP A 74 -13.44 4.60 -8.42
N LEU A 75 -13.40 5.86 -7.95
CA LEU A 75 -12.41 6.30 -6.97
C LEU A 75 -12.70 5.81 -5.54
N ASP A 76 -13.94 5.38 -5.27
CA ASP A 76 -14.37 4.81 -4.00
C ASP A 76 -14.29 3.28 -4.00
N THR A 77 -13.97 2.66 -5.14
CA THR A 77 -13.78 1.21 -5.24
C THR A 77 -12.62 0.78 -4.36
N ILE A 78 -12.86 -0.22 -3.51
CA ILE A 78 -11.91 -0.70 -2.51
C ILE A 78 -11.18 -1.93 -3.04
N PHE A 79 -9.85 -1.84 -3.07
CA PHE A 79 -8.94 -2.88 -3.52
C PHE A 79 -8.09 -3.42 -2.38
N ARG A 80 -7.73 -4.71 -2.44
CA ARG A 80 -6.65 -5.27 -1.63
C ARG A 80 -5.31 -4.90 -2.27
N ILE A 81 -4.45 -4.18 -1.52
CA ILE A 81 -3.23 -3.61 -2.09
C ILE A 81 -1.97 -4.46 -1.86
N GLY A 82 -2.14 -5.72 -1.44
CA GLY A 82 -1.03 -6.65 -1.24
C GLY A 82 0.10 -6.06 -0.40
N SER A 83 1.34 -6.22 -0.82
CA SER A 83 2.52 -5.78 -0.05
C SER A 83 2.69 -4.26 0.07
N VAL A 84 1.93 -3.43 -0.65
CA VAL A 84 1.86 -1.97 -0.35
C VAL A 84 1.36 -1.74 1.08
N SER A 85 0.60 -2.69 1.64
CA SER A 85 0.14 -2.69 3.04
C SER A 85 1.26 -2.61 4.06
N LYS A 86 2.45 -3.11 3.73
CA LYS A 86 3.61 -3.13 4.63
C LYS A 86 4.01 -1.73 5.13
N GLN A 87 3.72 -0.68 4.34
CA GLN A 87 3.95 0.70 4.75
C GLN A 87 3.12 1.08 5.98
N PHE A 88 1.88 0.61 6.06
CA PHE A 88 1.01 0.84 7.22
C PHE A 88 1.45 0.03 8.44
N THR A 89 1.96 -1.18 8.23
CA THR A 89 2.55 -2.01 9.29
C THR A 89 3.79 -1.34 9.88
N THR A 90 4.71 -0.86 9.05
CA THR A 90 5.92 -0.17 9.53
C THR A 90 5.59 1.20 10.13
N MET A 91 4.58 1.91 9.66
CA MET A 91 4.09 3.13 10.30
C MET A 91 3.53 2.83 11.70
N ALA A 92 2.79 1.73 11.87
CA ALA A 92 2.31 1.31 13.20
C ALA A 92 3.48 1.04 14.16
N ILE A 93 4.51 0.33 13.71
CA ILE A 93 5.74 0.08 14.48
C ILE A 93 6.47 1.41 14.81
N ALA A 94 6.57 2.33 13.86
CA ALA A 94 7.21 3.64 14.07
C ALA A 94 6.44 4.49 15.10
N ILE A 95 5.10 4.46 15.08
CA ILE A 95 4.27 5.13 16.08
C ILE A 95 4.45 4.50 17.46
N LEU A 96 4.59 3.17 17.55
CA LEU A 96 4.83 2.48 18.83
C LEU A 96 6.21 2.85 19.41
N GLU A 97 7.22 2.96 18.57
CA GLU A 97 8.56 3.43 18.97
C GLU A 97 8.50 4.88 19.43
N GLU A 98 7.83 5.77 18.72
CA GLU A 98 7.63 7.17 19.14
C GLU A 98 6.91 7.28 20.49
N LYS A 99 6.00 6.33 20.80
CA LYS A 99 5.31 6.21 22.10
C LYS A 99 6.15 5.53 23.19
N ASN A 100 7.37 5.11 22.90
CA ASN A 100 8.27 4.34 23.76
C ASN A 100 7.64 3.02 24.27
N LEU A 101 6.84 2.35 23.45
CA LEU A 101 6.26 1.04 23.73
C LEU A 101 7.14 -0.11 23.20
N LEU A 102 8.08 0.21 22.34
CA LEU A 102 9.14 -0.66 21.82
C LEU A 102 10.31 0.20 21.34
N SER A 103 11.43 -0.46 21.01
CA SER A 103 12.55 0.12 20.28
C SER A 103 12.83 -0.74 19.03
N PHE A 104 13.26 -0.13 17.92
CA PHE A 104 13.67 -0.91 16.74
C PHE A 104 14.83 -1.86 17.02
N GLU A 105 15.63 -1.60 18.04
CA GLU A 105 16.75 -2.46 18.47
C GLU A 105 16.33 -3.57 19.44
N ASP A 106 15.07 -3.60 19.88
CA ASP A 106 14.58 -4.67 20.74
C ASP A 106 14.66 -6.02 20.03
N GLU A 107 15.01 -7.05 20.77
CA GLU A 107 14.99 -8.42 20.27
C GLU A 107 13.54 -8.90 20.14
N ILE A 108 13.15 -9.39 18.96
CA ILE A 108 11.75 -9.72 18.66
C ILE A 108 11.13 -10.73 19.64
N LYS A 109 11.94 -11.60 20.25
CA LYS A 109 11.45 -12.56 21.24
C LYS A 109 10.90 -11.90 22.51
N GLU A 110 11.30 -10.67 22.82
CA GLU A 110 10.80 -9.92 23.98
C GLU A 110 9.34 -9.50 23.78
N HIS A 111 8.92 -9.35 22.51
CA HIS A 111 7.58 -8.91 22.12
C HIS A 111 6.68 -10.04 21.62
N ILE A 112 7.21 -11.24 21.35
CA ILE A 112 6.43 -12.35 20.77
C ILE A 112 6.45 -13.56 21.69
N PRO A 113 5.45 -13.75 22.55
CA PRO A 113 5.34 -14.94 23.37
C PRO A 113 5.27 -16.23 22.55
N GLY A 114 6.10 -17.21 22.90
CA GLY A 114 6.13 -18.51 22.22
C GLY A 114 6.91 -18.53 20.91
N LEU A 115 7.65 -17.47 20.58
CA LEU A 115 8.59 -17.48 19.47
C LEU A 115 9.71 -18.47 19.74
N ILE A 116 10.09 -19.26 18.73
CA ILE A 116 11.24 -20.17 18.81
C ILE A 116 12.53 -19.40 19.12
N ASP A 117 13.43 -20.01 19.90
CA ASP A 117 14.78 -19.48 20.10
C ASP A 117 15.63 -19.70 18.85
N TYR A 118 16.05 -18.63 18.23
CA TYR A 118 16.88 -18.67 17.02
C TYR A 118 18.37 -18.93 17.30
N GLY A 119 18.82 -18.77 18.54
CA GLY A 119 20.26 -18.79 18.88
C GLY A 119 21.07 -17.65 18.29
N GLU A 120 20.40 -16.67 17.70
CA GLU A 120 20.94 -15.45 17.06
C GLU A 120 20.04 -14.27 17.46
N THR A 121 20.59 -13.09 17.62
CA THR A 121 19.81 -11.88 17.89
C THR A 121 19.10 -11.42 16.62
N VAL A 122 17.78 -11.37 16.66
CA VAL A 122 16.93 -10.81 15.60
C VAL A 122 16.17 -9.63 16.19
N THR A 123 16.40 -8.43 15.66
CA THR A 123 15.73 -7.20 16.11
C THR A 123 14.52 -6.84 15.25
N ILE A 124 13.67 -5.94 15.77
CA ILE A 124 12.56 -5.35 15.02
C ILE A 124 13.09 -4.68 13.75
N ASN A 125 14.22 -3.97 13.84
CA ASN A 125 14.89 -3.34 12.69
C ASN A 125 15.27 -4.35 11.60
N HIS A 126 15.72 -5.55 11.98
CA HIS A 126 15.99 -6.62 11.02
C HIS A 126 14.75 -7.09 10.28
N LEU A 127 13.58 -7.14 10.93
CA LEU A 127 12.31 -7.49 10.28
C LEU A 127 11.88 -6.42 9.29
N ILE A 128 11.87 -5.15 9.71
CA ILE A 128 11.48 -3.99 8.89
C ILE A 128 12.22 -3.99 7.56
N HIS A 129 13.53 -4.23 7.58
CA HIS A 129 14.41 -4.09 6.43
C HIS A 129 14.74 -5.42 5.72
N HIS A 130 14.07 -6.53 6.10
CA HIS A 130 14.32 -7.86 5.50
C HIS A 130 15.75 -8.39 5.67
N TYR A 131 16.39 -8.07 6.80
CA TYR A 131 17.72 -8.57 7.18
C TYR A 131 17.68 -9.56 8.35
N SER A 132 16.49 -10.05 8.72
CA SER A 132 16.29 -10.98 9.84
C SER A 132 16.88 -12.37 9.63
N GLY A 133 17.08 -12.77 8.39
CA GLY A 133 17.48 -14.16 8.05
C GLY A 133 16.31 -15.15 8.03
N LEU A 134 15.06 -14.67 8.23
CA LEU A 134 13.86 -15.48 8.01
C LEU A 134 13.69 -15.78 6.50
N GLY A 135 13.18 -16.95 6.19
CA GLY A 135 12.67 -17.28 4.87
C GLY A 135 11.27 -16.72 4.66
N ASP A 136 10.68 -17.09 3.54
CA ASP A 136 9.35 -16.63 3.16
C ASP A 136 8.40 -17.82 2.96
N TYR A 137 7.17 -17.71 3.46
CA TYR A 137 6.18 -18.77 3.33
C TYR A 137 5.66 -18.90 1.89
N GLU A 138 5.61 -17.81 1.13
CA GLU A 138 5.15 -17.83 -0.27
C GLU A 138 6.18 -18.48 -1.19
N TYR A 139 7.48 -18.29 -0.93
CA TYR A 139 8.57 -18.82 -1.76
C TYR A 139 9.01 -20.22 -1.36
N MET A 140 8.30 -20.87 -0.43
CA MET A 140 8.62 -22.23 -0.01
C MET A 140 10.04 -22.42 0.53
N ASP A 141 10.57 -21.41 1.24
CA ASP A 141 11.90 -21.48 1.89
C ASP A 141 11.95 -22.52 3.02
N TYR A 142 10.85 -23.15 3.35
CA TYR A 142 10.70 -24.10 4.45
C TYR A 142 10.18 -25.47 3.98
N PRO A 143 10.94 -26.20 3.17
CA PRO A 143 10.52 -27.51 2.68
C PRO A 143 10.22 -28.48 3.85
N GLY A 144 9.16 -29.25 3.73
CA GLY A 144 8.73 -30.24 4.71
C GLY A 144 8.14 -29.67 6.03
N ARG A 145 8.01 -28.35 6.16
CA ARG A 145 7.38 -27.72 7.35
C ARG A 145 5.87 -27.62 7.24
N PHE A 146 5.37 -27.49 6.04
CA PHE A 146 3.95 -27.41 5.76
C PHE A 146 3.43 -28.80 5.40
N LYS A 147 2.75 -29.45 6.36
CA LYS A 147 2.22 -30.80 6.21
C LYS A 147 0.74 -30.83 6.51
N ASN A 148 -0.02 -31.57 5.72
CA ASN A 148 -1.42 -31.85 5.99
C ASN A 148 -1.58 -32.82 7.19
N ALA A 149 -2.83 -33.10 7.56
CA ALA A 149 -3.14 -33.96 8.70
C ALA A 149 -2.60 -35.41 8.59
N VAL A 150 -2.26 -35.86 7.37
CA VAL A 150 -1.66 -37.19 7.11
C VAL A 150 -0.13 -37.12 6.95
N GLY A 151 0.48 -35.93 7.13
CA GLY A 151 1.93 -35.74 7.11
C GLY A 151 2.55 -35.55 5.73
N GLU A 152 1.76 -35.34 4.68
CA GLU A 152 2.24 -35.00 3.35
C GLU A 152 2.54 -33.50 3.24
N GLU A 153 3.58 -33.16 2.49
CA GLU A 153 3.88 -31.76 2.18
C GLU A 153 2.72 -31.16 1.35
N PHE A 154 2.21 -30.01 1.81
CA PHE A 154 1.19 -29.30 1.08
C PHE A 154 1.54 -27.80 0.96
N ARG A 155 1.04 -27.20 -0.09
CA ARG A 155 0.87 -25.77 -0.20
C ARG A 155 -0.57 -25.48 0.20
N TRP A 156 -0.80 -24.55 1.16
CA TRP A 156 -2.13 -24.01 1.28
C TRP A 156 -2.47 -23.22 0.03
N GLY A 157 -3.62 -23.51 -0.53
CA GLY A 157 -4.25 -22.67 -1.54
C GLY A 157 -4.98 -21.51 -0.87
N ASN A 158 -5.30 -20.48 -1.64
CA ASN A 158 -6.07 -19.36 -1.13
C ASN A 158 -7.50 -19.75 -0.72
N GLU A 159 -8.00 -20.87 -1.23
CA GLU A 159 -9.29 -21.43 -0.87
C GLU A 159 -9.26 -22.23 0.44
N ASP A 160 -8.08 -22.57 0.96
CA ASP A 160 -7.94 -23.29 2.21
C ASP A 160 -8.34 -22.41 3.40
N TYR A 161 -8.86 -23.04 4.44
CA TYR A 161 -9.16 -22.39 5.71
C TYR A 161 -8.00 -22.63 6.68
N LEU A 162 -7.28 -21.55 6.97
CA LEU A 162 -6.26 -21.50 8.02
C LEU A 162 -6.58 -20.27 8.88
N SER A 163 -6.89 -20.48 10.14
CA SER A 163 -7.14 -19.36 11.04
C SER A 163 -5.88 -18.54 11.28
N ASN A 164 -6.04 -17.27 11.62
CA ASN A 164 -4.90 -16.40 11.97
C ASN A 164 -4.09 -17.01 13.13
N GLU A 165 -4.75 -17.60 14.13
CA GLU A 165 -4.09 -18.24 15.27
C GLU A 165 -3.23 -19.43 14.83
N GLU A 166 -3.74 -20.30 13.96
CA GLU A 166 -2.99 -21.44 13.42
C GLU A 166 -1.80 -20.98 12.59
N PHE A 167 -1.99 -19.96 11.76
CA PHE A 167 -0.91 -19.39 10.96
C PHE A 167 0.14 -18.71 11.84
N HIS A 168 -0.26 -17.91 12.83
CA HIS A 168 0.66 -17.27 13.77
C HIS A 168 1.43 -18.32 14.61
N ALA A 169 0.76 -19.40 15.04
CA ALA A 169 1.43 -20.49 15.73
C ALA A 169 2.52 -21.14 14.85
N LEU A 170 2.22 -21.34 13.56
CA LEU A 170 3.18 -21.90 12.62
C LEU A 170 4.36 -20.95 12.37
N ILE A 171 4.10 -19.68 12.05
CA ILE A 171 5.15 -18.69 11.75
C ILE A 171 6.14 -18.54 12.91
N LYS A 172 5.66 -18.59 14.17
CA LYS A 172 6.52 -18.53 15.37
C LYS A 172 7.47 -19.71 15.52
N THR A 173 7.27 -20.80 14.80
CA THR A 173 8.13 -22.01 14.85
C THR A 173 9.11 -22.12 13.68
N LEU A 174 9.04 -21.25 12.69
CA LEU A 174 9.89 -21.30 11.50
C LEU A 174 11.33 -20.87 11.85
N PRO A 175 12.36 -21.67 11.50
CA PRO A 175 13.74 -21.34 11.80
C PRO A 175 14.28 -20.26 10.86
N LEU A 176 15.41 -19.66 11.23
CA LEU A 176 16.18 -18.85 10.29
C LEU A 176 16.75 -19.73 9.18
N ILE A 177 16.74 -19.25 7.94
CA ILE A 177 17.39 -19.89 6.79
C ILE A 177 18.82 -19.36 6.57
N ARG A 178 19.15 -18.25 7.25
CA ARG A 178 20.49 -17.62 7.25
C ARG A 178 20.68 -16.78 8.50
N LYS A 179 21.93 -16.37 8.76
CA LYS A 179 22.21 -15.46 9.86
C LYS A 179 21.65 -14.06 9.60
N PRO A 180 21.14 -13.37 10.63
CA PRO A 180 20.73 -11.98 10.54
C PRO A 180 21.84 -11.08 9.99
N GLU A 181 21.52 -9.94 9.43
CA GLU A 181 22.40 -8.90 8.86
C GLU A 181 23.26 -9.33 7.65
N LYS A 182 23.28 -10.58 7.26
CA LYS A 182 24.23 -11.05 6.22
C LYS A 182 23.79 -10.68 4.81
N LYS A 183 22.50 -10.72 4.55
CA LYS A 183 21.97 -10.47 3.20
C LYS A 183 20.51 -10.09 3.28
N PHE A 184 20.12 -9.10 2.50
CA PHE A 184 18.72 -8.80 2.21
C PHE A 184 18.00 -10.08 1.71
N HIS A 185 16.86 -10.37 2.31
CA HIS A 185 15.98 -11.45 1.89
C HIS A 185 14.55 -11.07 2.24
N TYR A 186 13.79 -10.70 1.23
CA TYR A 186 12.40 -10.32 1.41
C TYR A 186 11.64 -11.44 2.13
N SER A 187 10.88 -11.08 3.16
CA SER A 187 10.18 -12.04 4.00
C SER A 187 8.85 -11.49 4.47
N ASN A 188 7.77 -12.08 3.96
CA ASN A 188 6.42 -11.85 4.46
C ASN A 188 6.29 -12.31 5.92
N ASN A 189 6.95 -13.41 6.30
CA ASN A 189 7.00 -13.88 7.69
C ASN A 189 7.46 -12.78 8.66
N GLY A 190 8.47 -12.01 8.26
CA GLY A 190 8.96 -10.90 9.07
C GLY A 190 7.88 -9.85 9.35
N TYR A 191 7.05 -9.56 8.38
CA TYR A 191 5.98 -8.57 8.52
C TYR A 191 4.75 -9.10 9.28
N VAL A 192 4.46 -10.38 9.20
CA VAL A 192 3.48 -11.03 10.10
C VAL A 192 3.98 -10.97 11.55
N LEU A 193 5.29 -11.19 11.79
CA LEU A 193 5.87 -11.02 13.13
C LEU A 193 5.80 -9.54 13.59
N LEU A 194 5.98 -8.55 12.70
CA LEU A 194 5.79 -7.13 13.03
C LEU A 194 4.34 -6.84 13.45
N ALA A 195 3.35 -7.46 12.79
CA ALA A 195 1.95 -7.36 13.22
C ALA A 195 1.77 -7.88 14.65
N LEU A 196 2.29 -9.06 14.96
CA LEU A 196 2.24 -9.64 16.32
C LEU A 196 2.96 -8.76 17.35
N ILE A 197 4.09 -8.15 17.00
CA ILE A 197 4.79 -7.18 17.86
C ILE A 197 3.90 -5.97 18.12
N ALA A 198 3.26 -5.43 17.07
CA ALA A 198 2.35 -4.30 17.23
C ALA A 198 1.16 -4.64 18.14
N GLU A 199 0.56 -5.82 17.97
CA GLU A 199 -0.53 -6.31 18.80
C GLU A 199 -0.11 -6.46 20.27
N ASN A 200 0.99 -7.15 20.54
CA ASN A 200 1.45 -7.39 21.91
C ASN A 200 1.91 -6.10 22.60
N SER A 201 2.52 -5.17 21.88
CA SER A 201 3.02 -3.91 22.43
C SER A 201 1.91 -2.88 22.65
N SER A 202 0.86 -2.90 21.84
CA SER A 202 -0.27 -1.96 21.95
C SER A 202 -1.42 -2.49 22.81
N GLY A 203 -1.56 -3.81 22.90
CA GLY A 203 -2.73 -4.48 23.50
C GLY A 203 -3.99 -4.43 22.62
N MET A 204 -3.84 -4.11 21.32
CA MET A 204 -4.91 -4.04 20.33
C MET A 204 -4.52 -4.86 19.10
N SER A 205 -5.50 -5.38 18.33
CA SER A 205 -5.21 -5.95 17.02
C SER A 205 -4.54 -4.90 16.11
N LEU A 206 -3.74 -5.35 15.13
CA LEU A 206 -3.13 -4.42 14.16
C LEU A 206 -4.21 -3.61 13.43
N ARG A 207 -5.37 -4.22 13.14
CA ARG A 207 -6.53 -3.53 12.57
C ARG A 207 -6.99 -2.36 13.43
N GLU A 208 -7.28 -2.61 14.72
CA GLU A 208 -7.73 -1.59 15.67
C GLU A 208 -6.68 -0.50 15.88
N PHE A 209 -5.41 -0.89 15.99
CA PHE A 209 -4.31 0.07 16.16
C PHE A 209 -4.17 0.97 14.93
N ALA A 210 -4.14 0.39 13.73
CA ALA A 210 -4.01 1.16 12.49
C ALA A 210 -5.25 2.05 12.23
N GLU A 211 -6.45 1.56 12.51
CA GLU A 211 -7.66 2.37 12.44
C GLU A 211 -7.54 3.62 13.32
N ARG A 212 -7.18 3.45 14.59
CA ARG A 212 -7.10 4.53 15.57
C ARG A 212 -5.95 5.50 15.33
N GLU A 213 -4.76 4.99 14.96
CA GLU A 213 -3.53 5.78 14.94
C GLU A 213 -3.12 6.24 13.53
N ILE A 214 -3.69 5.63 12.47
CA ILE A 214 -3.32 5.92 11.09
C ILE A 214 -4.54 6.34 10.26
N PHE A 215 -5.51 5.44 10.07
CA PHE A 215 -6.57 5.67 9.09
C PHE A 215 -7.52 6.80 9.49
N LEU A 216 -8.07 6.78 10.71
CA LEU A 216 -8.96 7.82 11.20
C LEU A 216 -8.28 9.21 11.29
N PRO A 217 -7.06 9.36 11.83
CA PRO A 217 -6.36 10.65 11.85
C PRO A 217 -6.12 11.23 10.46
N LEU A 218 -5.92 10.39 9.45
CA LEU A 218 -5.76 10.81 8.06
C LEU A 218 -7.11 11.04 7.36
N GLY A 219 -8.23 10.58 7.94
CA GLY A 219 -9.54 10.60 7.32
C GLY A 219 -9.70 9.53 6.23
N MET A 220 -8.94 8.43 6.29
CA MET A 220 -9.02 7.25 5.42
C MET A 220 -10.11 6.31 5.95
N ASN A 221 -11.37 6.71 5.76
CA ASN A 221 -12.50 6.06 6.44
C ASN A 221 -12.91 4.72 5.83
N ASP A 222 -12.47 4.45 4.60
CA ASP A 222 -12.74 3.21 3.87
C ASP A 222 -11.50 2.30 3.81
N SER A 223 -10.47 2.60 4.61
CA SER A 223 -9.21 1.84 4.66
C SER A 223 -9.08 1.06 5.97
N PHE A 224 -8.66 -0.19 5.88
CA PHE A 224 -8.50 -1.06 7.06
C PHE A 224 -7.63 -2.27 6.75
N PHE A 225 -7.03 -2.88 7.77
CA PHE A 225 -6.52 -4.24 7.69
C PHE A 225 -7.69 -5.22 7.78
N ASN A 226 -7.85 -6.08 6.78
CA ASN A 226 -8.91 -7.08 6.76
C ASN A 226 -8.42 -8.39 7.38
N ASP A 227 -8.55 -8.50 8.68
CA ASP A 227 -8.17 -9.65 9.51
C ASP A 227 -9.27 -10.70 9.66
N ASP A 228 -10.43 -10.48 9.04
CA ASP A 228 -11.53 -11.44 8.93
C ASP A 228 -12.20 -11.31 7.56
N VAL A 229 -11.95 -12.27 6.67
CA VAL A 229 -12.51 -12.30 5.31
C VAL A 229 -14.04 -12.46 5.28
N ASN A 230 -14.67 -12.86 6.40
CA ASN A 230 -16.11 -13.04 6.48
C ASN A 230 -16.87 -11.73 6.74
N ILE A 231 -16.17 -10.65 7.12
CA ILE A 231 -16.81 -9.35 7.35
C ILE A 231 -17.07 -8.67 6.01
N PRO A 232 -18.35 -8.46 5.63
CA PRO A 232 -18.67 -7.76 4.39
C PRO A 232 -18.44 -6.25 4.53
N PHE A 233 -18.01 -5.61 3.45
CA PHE A 233 -17.91 -4.16 3.33
C PHE A 233 -18.34 -3.70 1.94
N LYS A 234 -18.71 -2.43 1.82
CA LYS A 234 -19.21 -1.84 0.57
C LYS A 234 -18.06 -1.55 -0.40
N ASN A 235 -18.42 -1.36 -1.65
CA ASN A 235 -17.53 -0.92 -2.73
C ASN A 235 -16.33 -1.86 -2.99
N ARG A 236 -16.39 -3.11 -2.51
CA ARG A 236 -15.31 -4.07 -2.72
C ARG A 236 -15.26 -4.49 -4.19
N ALA A 237 -14.10 -4.32 -4.80
CA ALA A 237 -13.82 -5.02 -6.05
C ALA A 237 -13.63 -6.51 -5.76
N ASP A 238 -14.06 -7.38 -6.66
CA ASP A 238 -13.68 -8.79 -6.65
C ASP A 238 -12.43 -9.00 -7.52
N ALA A 239 -11.65 -10.02 -7.23
CA ALA A 239 -10.41 -10.30 -7.94
C ALA A 239 -10.63 -11.34 -9.06
N TYR A 240 -10.00 -11.15 -10.19
CA TYR A 240 -10.20 -11.99 -11.36
C TYR A 240 -8.88 -12.40 -12.01
N SER A 241 -8.87 -13.61 -12.61
CA SER A 241 -7.81 -14.04 -13.51
C SER A 241 -8.43 -14.51 -14.81
N PRO A 242 -7.80 -14.28 -15.98
CA PRO A 242 -8.22 -14.91 -17.23
C PRO A 242 -8.24 -16.44 -17.06
N THR A 243 -9.21 -17.12 -17.69
CA THR A 243 -9.28 -18.60 -17.67
C THR A 243 -8.09 -19.22 -18.39
N ASP A 244 -7.57 -18.56 -19.41
CA ASP A 244 -6.30 -18.81 -20.05
C ASP A 244 -5.72 -17.51 -20.64
N LYS A 245 -4.49 -17.56 -21.18
CA LYS A 245 -3.76 -16.37 -21.67
C LYS A 245 -4.38 -15.71 -22.91
N THR A 246 -5.34 -16.32 -23.55
CA THR A 246 -5.96 -15.86 -24.80
C THR A 246 -7.46 -15.66 -24.66
N SER A 247 -8.02 -15.97 -23.50
CA SER A 247 -9.45 -15.90 -23.21
C SER A 247 -9.85 -14.51 -22.76
N ASP A 248 -11.02 -14.07 -23.18
CA ASP A 248 -11.76 -12.96 -22.60
C ASP A 248 -12.69 -13.41 -21.45
N ASP A 249 -12.65 -14.72 -21.12
CA ASP A 249 -13.37 -15.28 -19.97
C ASP A 249 -12.52 -15.21 -18.71
N TYR A 250 -13.14 -14.87 -17.59
CA TYR A 250 -12.49 -14.72 -16.29
C TYR A 250 -13.04 -15.71 -15.28
N LYS A 251 -12.20 -16.07 -14.32
CA LYS A 251 -12.58 -16.76 -13.09
C LYS A 251 -12.39 -15.80 -11.92
N ILE A 252 -13.31 -15.87 -10.97
CA ILE A 252 -13.15 -15.14 -9.72
C ILE A 252 -12.07 -15.79 -8.85
N ASN A 253 -11.23 -14.99 -8.23
CA ASN A 253 -10.24 -15.45 -7.26
C ASN A 253 -10.77 -15.21 -5.84
N VAL A 254 -10.85 -16.28 -5.07
CA VAL A 254 -11.31 -16.25 -3.68
C VAL A 254 -10.11 -16.45 -2.76
N THR A 255 -10.09 -15.77 -1.63
CA THR A 255 -9.15 -16.04 -0.55
C THR A 255 -9.89 -16.17 0.77
N ASN A 256 -9.59 -17.23 1.51
CA ASN A 256 -10.07 -17.47 2.88
C ASN A 256 -8.99 -17.14 3.93
N LEU A 257 -7.86 -16.59 3.49
CA LEU A 257 -6.71 -16.28 4.33
C LEU A 257 -6.77 -14.82 4.76
N SER A 258 -6.71 -14.58 6.06
CA SER A 258 -6.98 -13.26 6.66
C SER A 258 -5.90 -12.76 7.61
N TRP A 259 -4.73 -13.39 7.67
CA TRP A 259 -3.62 -12.78 8.41
C TRP A 259 -3.17 -11.47 7.75
N VAL A 260 -2.62 -10.60 8.57
CA VAL A 260 -2.26 -9.23 8.20
C VAL A 260 -0.82 -8.90 8.62
N GLY A 261 -0.32 -7.77 8.15
CA GLY A 261 1.01 -7.25 8.44
C GLY A 261 1.90 -7.26 7.21
N ASP A 262 2.03 -8.39 6.54
CA ASP A 262 2.72 -8.54 5.26
C ASP A 262 1.88 -8.04 4.08
N GLY A 263 0.56 -8.05 4.27
CA GLY A 263 -0.48 -7.63 3.35
C GLY A 263 -1.75 -7.28 4.11
N GLY A 264 -2.90 -7.35 3.42
CA GLY A 264 -4.22 -7.33 4.05
C GLY A 264 -4.86 -5.96 4.20
N VAL A 265 -4.24 -4.86 3.79
CA VAL A 265 -4.92 -3.57 3.69
C VAL A 265 -5.82 -3.54 2.47
N TYR A 266 -7.04 -3.08 2.71
CA TYR A 266 -8.01 -2.69 1.71
C TYR A 266 -8.17 -1.18 1.74
N THR A 267 -8.20 -0.52 0.58
CA THR A 267 -8.27 0.93 0.45
C THR A 267 -8.79 1.35 -0.92
N SER A 268 -9.19 2.60 -1.06
CA SER A 268 -9.62 3.23 -2.31
C SER A 268 -8.64 4.33 -2.75
N LEU A 269 -8.76 4.84 -3.98
CA LEU A 269 -7.98 6.01 -4.41
C LEU A 269 -8.33 7.25 -3.57
N ASN A 270 -9.61 7.46 -3.24
CA ASN A 270 -10.05 8.59 -2.43
C ASN A 270 -9.47 8.59 -1.01
N ASP A 271 -9.10 7.42 -0.49
CA ASP A 271 -8.37 7.33 0.77
C ASP A 271 -6.86 7.40 0.57
N PHE A 272 -6.32 6.74 -0.46
CA PHE A 272 -4.88 6.61 -0.61
C PHE A 272 -4.17 7.94 -0.91
N ILE A 273 -4.83 8.91 -1.54
CA ILE A 273 -4.28 10.27 -1.68
C ILE A 273 -3.97 10.91 -0.31
N LYS A 274 -4.74 10.59 0.73
CA LYS A 274 -4.51 11.10 2.08
C LYS A 274 -3.25 10.49 2.72
N TRP A 275 -2.95 9.23 2.38
CA TRP A 275 -1.69 8.59 2.72
C TRP A 275 -0.51 9.26 2.02
N ASP A 276 -0.62 9.53 0.72
CA ASP A 276 0.39 10.25 -0.05
C ASP A 276 0.65 11.65 0.51
N GLN A 277 -0.41 12.41 0.78
CA GLN A 277 -0.33 13.76 1.38
C GLN A 277 0.39 13.75 2.73
N ASN A 278 0.27 12.67 3.51
CA ASN A 278 0.90 12.57 4.84
C ASN A 278 2.43 12.57 4.76
N PHE A 279 3.04 12.15 3.66
CA PHE A 279 4.49 12.23 3.47
C PHE A 279 5.00 13.68 3.36
N TYR A 280 4.14 14.62 3.01
CA TYR A 280 4.48 16.05 2.86
C TYR A 280 3.94 16.91 4.00
N ASN A 281 2.93 16.43 4.71
CA ASN A 281 2.31 17.12 5.83
C ASN A 281 1.82 16.10 6.86
N ASN A 282 2.77 15.59 7.66
CA ASN A 282 2.50 14.52 8.62
C ASN A 282 1.45 14.94 9.66
N LYS A 283 0.43 14.10 9.82
CA LYS A 283 -0.63 14.23 10.82
C LYS A 283 -0.58 13.15 11.89
N LEU A 284 0.31 12.17 11.73
CA LEU A 284 0.41 11.00 12.60
C LEU A 284 1.40 11.22 13.72
N GLY A 285 1.27 10.45 14.80
CA GLY A 285 2.11 10.54 15.98
C GLY A 285 2.12 11.95 16.57
N LYS A 286 3.29 12.55 16.74
CA LYS A 286 3.45 13.93 17.24
C LYS A 286 3.05 15.00 16.22
N GLY A 287 2.78 14.62 14.98
CA GLY A 287 2.41 15.55 13.91
C GLY A 287 3.58 16.36 13.33
N ASP A 288 4.81 15.97 13.61
CA ASP A 288 6.02 16.55 13.00
C ASP A 288 6.60 15.63 11.92
N GLU A 289 7.71 16.03 11.31
CA GLU A 289 8.35 15.27 10.22
C GLU A 289 9.14 14.04 10.68
N SER A 290 9.22 13.75 11.99
CA SER A 290 10.07 12.68 12.52
C SER A 290 9.66 11.31 12.02
N LEU A 291 8.36 10.99 12.02
CA LEU A 291 7.85 9.73 11.50
C LEU A 291 8.15 9.55 10.00
N ILE A 292 8.02 10.62 9.21
CA ILE A 292 8.30 10.56 7.77
C ILE A 292 9.78 10.30 7.53
N LYS A 293 10.66 10.98 8.28
CA LYS A 293 12.12 10.71 8.23
C LYS A 293 12.43 9.27 8.61
N THR A 294 11.77 8.73 9.64
CA THR A 294 11.90 7.32 10.04
C THR A 294 11.47 6.39 8.90
N MET A 295 10.34 6.65 8.26
CA MET A 295 9.85 5.83 7.14
C MET A 295 10.79 5.82 5.93
N GLU A 296 11.67 6.79 5.80
CA GLU A 296 12.65 6.92 4.72
C GLU A 296 14.05 6.43 5.11
N MET A 297 14.26 5.91 6.32
CA MET A 297 15.56 5.38 6.76
C MET A 297 15.80 3.98 6.19
N THR A 298 16.94 3.80 5.55
CA THR A 298 17.41 2.49 5.07
C THR A 298 18.09 1.69 6.20
N PHE A 299 18.32 0.39 6.00
CA PHE A 299 18.98 -0.44 6.99
C PHE A 299 20.38 0.06 7.35
N GLU A 300 21.11 0.60 6.39
CA GLU A 300 22.44 1.16 6.62
C GLU A 300 22.38 2.43 7.49
N GLU A 301 21.32 3.20 7.39
CA GLU A 301 21.10 4.44 8.17
C GLU A 301 20.64 4.14 9.59
N THR A 302 19.86 3.07 9.78
CA THR A 302 19.41 2.62 11.11
C THR A 302 20.47 1.80 11.85
N ASN A 303 21.42 1.20 11.15
CA ASN A 303 22.47 0.36 11.74
C ASN A 303 23.78 1.14 11.89
N ALA A 304 24.05 1.61 13.11
CA ALA A 304 25.24 2.40 13.46
C ALA A 304 26.59 1.72 13.11
N ASN A 305 26.59 0.41 12.89
CA ASN A 305 27.80 -0.37 12.55
C ASN A 305 28.05 -0.47 11.04
N LYS A 306 27.14 0.01 10.20
CA LYS A 306 27.29 -0.01 8.73
C LYS A 306 27.60 1.37 8.19
N ARG A 307 28.50 1.42 7.21
CA ARG A 307 28.77 2.66 6.47
C ARG A 307 27.64 2.85 5.47
N THR A 308 27.00 4.00 5.52
CA THR A 308 26.00 4.42 4.52
C THR A 308 26.63 4.41 3.13
N GLN A 309 26.19 3.52 2.27
CA GLN A 309 26.57 3.52 0.87
C GLN A 309 25.65 4.54 0.18
N LYS A 310 26.24 5.66 -0.28
CA LYS A 310 25.48 6.61 -1.10
C LYS A 310 25.07 5.89 -2.39
N MET A 311 23.79 5.84 -2.64
CA MET A 311 23.26 5.40 -3.93
C MET A 311 23.70 6.36 -5.02
N ASP A 312 24.10 5.79 -6.14
CA ASP A 312 24.50 6.55 -7.33
C ASP A 312 23.26 6.92 -8.14
N LYS A 313 23.02 8.22 -8.29
CA LYS A 313 21.87 8.76 -9.04
C LYS A 313 21.88 8.35 -10.53
N GLU A 314 23.05 8.01 -11.08
CA GLU A 314 23.19 7.58 -12.46
C GLU A 314 22.91 6.07 -12.65
N LYS A 315 22.73 5.33 -11.55
CA LYS A 315 22.48 3.89 -11.57
C LYS A 315 21.02 3.56 -11.22
N GLU A 316 20.15 3.66 -12.20
CA GLU A 316 18.72 3.36 -12.06
C GLU A 316 18.42 1.92 -11.64
N ASN A 317 19.37 0.98 -11.79
CA ASN A 317 19.22 -0.43 -11.42
C ASN A 317 19.64 -0.75 -9.97
N GLU A 318 20.17 0.22 -9.22
CA GLU A 318 20.48 0.04 -7.80
C GLU A 318 19.27 0.44 -6.96
N SER A 319 18.89 -0.39 -6.01
CA SER A 319 17.85 -0.08 -5.05
C SER A 319 18.26 -0.51 -3.66
N THR A 320 17.74 0.19 -2.66
CA THR A 320 17.80 -0.21 -1.25
C THR A 320 16.40 -0.19 -0.65
N TYR A 321 16.24 -0.79 0.51
CA TYR A 321 14.94 -0.93 1.16
C TYR A 321 14.91 -0.15 2.48
N ALA A 322 13.88 0.65 2.68
CA ALA A 322 13.61 1.39 3.90
C ALA A 322 12.42 0.76 4.65
N PHE A 323 11.61 1.55 5.31
CA PHE A 323 10.38 1.10 5.99
C PHE A 323 9.29 0.78 4.96
N ALA A 324 9.32 -0.46 4.43
CA ALA A 324 8.39 -0.96 3.43
C ALA A 324 8.34 -0.13 2.11
N GLN A 325 9.46 0.45 1.74
CA GLN A 325 9.63 1.19 0.49
C GLN A 325 10.98 0.89 -0.14
N ASN A 326 10.98 0.64 -1.44
CA ASN A 326 12.19 0.61 -2.23
C ASN A 326 12.61 2.03 -2.59
N LEU A 327 13.84 2.38 -2.27
CA LEU A 327 14.49 3.59 -2.77
C LEU A 327 15.29 3.25 -4.03
N ALA A 328 14.99 3.92 -5.11
CA ALA A 328 15.76 3.88 -6.37
C ALA A 328 15.84 5.28 -6.97
N TYR A 329 16.59 5.43 -8.04
CA TYR A 329 16.53 6.61 -8.89
C TYR A 329 15.85 6.27 -10.22
N TYR A 330 15.05 7.19 -10.72
CA TYR A 330 14.36 7.08 -12.00
C TYR A 330 14.48 8.41 -12.75
N LYS A 331 15.09 8.41 -13.92
CA LYS A 331 15.40 9.63 -14.69
C LYS A 331 16.11 10.73 -13.86
N GLY A 332 16.98 10.30 -12.93
CA GLY A 332 17.74 11.19 -12.05
C GLY A 332 17.01 11.68 -10.79
N TYR A 333 15.72 11.40 -10.65
CA TYR A 333 14.91 11.73 -9.47
C TYR A 333 14.81 10.57 -8.49
N LYS A 334 14.80 10.88 -7.20
CA LYS A 334 14.58 9.88 -6.16
C LYS A 334 13.15 9.33 -6.25
N ARG A 335 13.03 7.99 -6.29
CA ARG A 335 11.76 7.28 -6.31
C ARG A 335 11.64 6.36 -5.10
N TRP A 336 10.62 6.57 -4.30
CA TRP A 336 10.15 5.62 -3.29
C TRP A 336 9.01 4.82 -3.88
N SER A 337 9.07 3.48 -3.82
CA SER A 337 8.00 2.67 -4.41
C SER A 337 7.82 1.33 -3.71
N HIS A 338 6.63 0.79 -3.83
CA HIS A 338 6.36 -0.62 -3.50
C HIS A 338 5.27 -1.18 -4.41
N SER A 339 5.44 -2.41 -4.84
CA SER A 339 4.39 -3.17 -5.53
C SER A 339 3.63 -4.04 -4.52
N GLY A 340 2.44 -4.47 -4.90
CA GLY A 340 1.64 -5.40 -4.11
C GLY A 340 0.99 -6.44 -5.02
N SER A 341 0.92 -7.68 -4.53
CA SER A 341 0.26 -8.77 -5.22
C SER A 341 -0.45 -9.66 -4.22
N TRP A 342 -1.63 -10.08 -4.57
CA TRP A 342 -2.36 -11.17 -3.92
C TRP A 342 -3.36 -11.69 -4.96
N VAL A 343 -3.62 -12.93 -5.00
CA VAL A 343 -4.43 -13.65 -6.01
C VAL A 343 -5.42 -12.77 -6.79
N GLY A 344 -5.07 -12.38 -8.00
CA GLY A 344 -5.87 -11.50 -8.86
C GLY A 344 -5.88 -10.01 -8.47
N TRP A 345 -5.19 -9.62 -7.40
CA TRP A 345 -5.01 -8.23 -6.99
C TRP A 345 -3.58 -7.80 -7.27
N LEU A 346 -3.40 -6.72 -8.02
CA LEU A 346 -2.09 -6.12 -8.23
C LEU A 346 -2.15 -4.63 -7.86
N ALA A 347 -1.11 -4.15 -7.20
CA ALA A 347 -1.00 -2.76 -6.80
C ALA A 347 0.40 -2.22 -7.02
N HIS A 348 0.50 -0.94 -7.30
CA HIS A 348 1.76 -0.22 -7.30
C HIS A 348 1.56 1.20 -6.79
N TYR A 349 2.49 1.64 -5.95
CA TYR A 349 2.60 3.02 -5.51
C TYR A 349 4.04 3.48 -5.70
N ALA A 350 4.21 4.64 -6.32
CA ALA A 350 5.50 5.29 -6.45
C ALA A 350 5.39 6.79 -6.15
N ARG A 351 6.38 7.33 -5.43
CA ARG A 351 6.45 8.72 -5.00
C ARG A 351 7.80 9.32 -5.38
N PHE A 352 7.78 10.51 -5.96
CA PHE A 352 8.92 11.34 -6.35
C PHE A 352 8.95 12.62 -5.52
N PRO A 353 9.57 12.62 -4.32
CA PRO A 353 9.45 13.72 -3.37
C PRO A 353 9.92 15.07 -3.90
N GLU A 354 10.97 15.06 -4.71
CA GLU A 354 11.54 16.29 -5.30
C GLU A 354 10.57 16.98 -6.25
N LEU A 355 9.65 16.21 -6.87
CA LEU A 355 8.62 16.70 -7.79
C LEU A 355 7.25 16.83 -7.12
N LYS A 356 7.11 16.38 -5.87
CA LYS A 356 5.83 16.18 -5.19
C LYS A 356 4.83 15.43 -6.08
N PHE A 357 5.33 14.48 -6.83
CA PHE A 357 4.59 13.68 -7.79
C PHE A 357 4.51 12.23 -7.31
N SER A 358 3.34 11.61 -7.50
CA SER A 358 3.13 10.21 -7.16
C SER A 358 2.19 9.53 -8.14
N THR A 359 2.36 8.21 -8.31
CA THR A 359 1.46 7.35 -9.06
C THR A 359 0.90 6.25 -8.17
N VAL A 360 -0.39 5.98 -8.34
CA VAL A 360 -1.11 4.91 -7.64
C VAL A 360 -1.86 4.10 -8.69
N VAL A 361 -1.64 2.79 -8.71
CA VAL A 361 -2.35 1.85 -9.58
C VAL A 361 -2.84 0.69 -8.75
N PHE A 362 -4.15 0.46 -8.71
CA PHE A 362 -4.78 -0.68 -8.05
C PHE A 362 -5.60 -1.45 -9.06
N CYS A 363 -5.29 -2.73 -9.27
CA CYS A 363 -5.96 -3.58 -10.24
C CYS A 363 -6.65 -4.77 -9.55
N ASN A 364 -7.79 -5.18 -10.08
CA ASN A 364 -8.51 -6.39 -9.65
C ASN A 364 -8.37 -7.54 -10.67
N THR A 365 -7.29 -7.53 -11.42
CA THR A 365 -6.92 -8.60 -12.36
C THR A 365 -5.41 -8.77 -12.42
N ASP A 366 -4.95 -10.01 -12.60
CA ASP A 366 -3.55 -10.35 -12.85
C ASP A 366 -3.17 -10.33 -14.34
N GLU A 367 -4.12 -9.99 -15.22
CA GLU A 367 -3.87 -9.71 -16.64
C GLU A 367 -3.05 -8.43 -16.85
N ILE A 368 -3.20 -7.44 -15.96
CA ILE A 368 -2.54 -6.14 -16.03
C ILE A 368 -1.46 -6.07 -14.96
N ASP A 369 -0.20 -5.99 -15.35
CA ASP A 369 0.89 -5.72 -14.42
C ASP A 369 0.85 -4.25 -13.97
N ALA A 370 0.44 -4.04 -12.72
CA ALA A 370 0.30 -2.70 -12.13
C ALA A 370 1.63 -1.92 -12.11
N THR A 371 2.77 -2.61 -11.98
CA THR A 371 4.10 -1.98 -12.00
C THR A 371 4.44 -1.48 -13.39
N VAL A 372 4.20 -2.30 -14.41
CA VAL A 372 4.45 -1.92 -15.81
C VAL A 372 3.56 -0.76 -16.22
N VAL A 373 2.30 -0.76 -15.81
CA VAL A 373 1.39 0.35 -16.08
C VAL A 373 1.84 1.61 -15.36
N ALA A 374 2.19 1.51 -14.07
CA ALA A 374 2.66 2.66 -13.29
C ALA A 374 3.93 3.28 -13.92
N ASP A 375 4.89 2.47 -14.35
CA ASP A 375 6.11 2.96 -15.01
C ASP A 375 5.78 3.67 -16.34
N LYS A 376 4.85 3.14 -17.15
CA LYS A 376 4.38 3.83 -18.38
C LYS A 376 3.70 5.16 -18.08
N VAL A 377 2.89 5.21 -17.03
CA VAL A 377 2.23 6.46 -16.59
C VAL A 377 3.25 7.49 -16.13
N VAL A 378 4.28 7.06 -15.39
CA VAL A 378 5.42 7.90 -15.01
C VAL A 378 6.14 8.42 -16.26
N ASP A 379 6.39 7.57 -17.25
CA ASP A 379 7.04 8.00 -18.51
C ASP A 379 6.22 9.06 -19.25
N LEU A 380 4.90 8.90 -19.34
CA LEU A 380 3.99 9.89 -19.93
C LEU A 380 4.02 11.22 -19.17
N TYR A 381 4.06 11.20 -17.83
CA TYR A 381 4.19 12.40 -17.02
C TYR A 381 5.50 13.14 -17.30
N PHE A 382 6.63 12.43 -17.35
CA PHE A 382 7.92 13.01 -17.63
C PHE A 382 8.02 13.57 -19.06
N GLU A 383 7.35 12.95 -20.04
CA GLU A 383 7.30 13.48 -21.41
C GLU A 383 6.44 14.74 -21.50
N ASP A 384 5.29 14.77 -20.83
CA ASP A 384 4.39 15.93 -20.75
C ASP A 384 5.08 17.14 -20.09
N ARG A 385 5.94 16.91 -19.08
CA ARG A 385 6.67 17.94 -18.32
C ARG A 385 8.11 18.16 -18.79
N LYS A 386 8.49 17.66 -19.95
CA LYS A 386 9.88 17.62 -20.40
C LYS A 386 10.55 18.99 -20.44
N GLU A 387 9.84 20.02 -20.90
CA GLU A 387 10.37 21.39 -20.97
C GLU A 387 10.56 22.03 -19.59
N GLU A 388 9.87 21.54 -18.55
CA GLU A 388 9.92 22.05 -17.18
C GLU A 388 10.98 21.32 -16.35
N LEU A 389 11.23 20.03 -16.65
CA LEU A 389 12.07 19.14 -15.83
C LEU A 389 13.50 19.01 -16.36
N PHE A 390 13.74 19.29 -17.66
CA PHE A 390 15.02 19.14 -18.34
C PHE A 390 15.39 20.38 -19.17
#